data_5ebe680ad576ebbad3b9599a5bb91af1
#
_entry.id   5ebe680ad576ebbad3b9599a5bb91af1
#
_cell.length_a   1.000
_cell.length_b   1.000
_cell.length_c   1.000
_cell.angle_alpha   90.00
_cell.angle_beta   90.00
_cell.angle_gamma   90.00
#
_symmetry.space_group_name_H-M   'P 1'
#
loop_
_entity.id
_entity.type
_entity.pdbx_description
1 polymer ?
#
loop_
_entity_poly.entity_id
_entity_poly.type
_entity_poly.pdbx_seq_one_letter_code
_entity_poly.pdbx_strand_id
1 'polypeptide(L)'
;MRTVRLSALFLVFVSALVVSGCNSKLKDLRIQNETQRKRLSQLEAELQAGALQLDQLKRQLGDAEAKGGVEVDTLKQQITALEEDLAKKNELLASMQQKLLYGTALPVELSTMLEDFAKTHSDIVEFDASTGIVKFKSDLLFDKGSANVAATAVGAVKSLCGIINSEEGKKFDIIIAGHTDDIPIRKADTKAEHPTNWHLSAHRGISVLNVMTANQVDSKRVSVRAFGEYRPIEPNAANNGGNPKNRRVEIYIVHEGA
;
A
#
# COMPACT_ATOMS: atom_id res chain seq x y z
N MET A 1 -50.98 28.24 -10.85
CA MET A 1 -49.83 28.96 -10.22
C MET A 1 -49.49 28.51 -8.79
N ARG A 2 -50.42 28.02 -7.98
CA ARG A 2 -50.13 27.51 -6.61
C ARG A 2 -49.37 26.17 -6.59
N THR A 3 -49.61 25.25 -7.49
CA THR A 3 -48.97 23.93 -7.57
C THR A 3 -47.51 23.98 -7.98
N VAL A 4 -47.11 24.93 -8.85
CA VAL A 4 -45.68 25.12 -9.29
C VAL A 4 -44.81 25.71 -8.16
N ARG A 5 -45.40 26.52 -7.27
CA ARG A 5 -44.69 27.09 -6.12
C ARG A 5 -44.42 26.04 -5.02
N LEU A 6 -45.33 25.06 -4.85
CA LEU A 6 -45.12 23.98 -3.89
C LEU A 6 -44.04 22.99 -4.34
N SER A 7 -44.00 22.66 -5.64
CA SER A 7 -42.96 21.76 -6.18
C SER A 7 -41.56 22.39 -6.16
N ALA A 8 -41.45 23.70 -6.40
CA ALA A 8 -40.17 24.41 -6.29
C ALA A 8 -39.67 24.49 -4.85
N LEU A 9 -40.57 24.69 -3.87
CA LEU A 9 -40.19 24.68 -2.44
C LEU A 9 -39.75 23.30 -1.96
N PHE A 10 -40.38 22.22 -2.45
CA PHE A 10 -40.01 20.85 -2.11
C PHE A 10 -38.64 20.46 -2.69
N LEU A 11 -38.35 20.89 -3.93
CA LEU A 11 -37.02 20.68 -4.55
C LEU A 11 -35.90 21.40 -3.82
N VAL A 12 -36.13 22.63 -3.35
CA VAL A 12 -35.15 23.40 -2.56
C VAL A 12 -34.92 22.76 -1.18
N PHE A 13 -35.99 22.22 -0.56
CA PHE A 13 -35.87 21.56 0.74
C PHE A 13 -35.12 20.21 0.66
N VAL A 14 -35.34 19.43 -0.41
CA VAL A 14 -34.60 18.18 -0.67
C VAL A 14 -33.13 18.46 -0.98
N SER A 15 -32.83 19.49 -1.75
CA SER A 15 -31.42 19.88 -2.03
C SER A 15 -30.70 20.37 -0.77
N ALA A 16 -31.37 21.09 0.13
CA ALA A 16 -30.79 21.53 1.42
C ALA A 16 -30.49 20.36 2.37
N LEU A 17 -31.33 19.31 2.37
CA LEU A 17 -31.10 18.09 3.18
C LEU A 17 -29.94 17.26 2.67
N VAL A 18 -29.73 17.16 1.35
CA VAL A 18 -28.60 16.44 0.75
C VAL A 18 -27.28 17.14 1.04
N VAL A 19 -27.23 18.47 0.97
CA VAL A 19 -26.03 19.28 1.28
C VAL A 19 -25.68 19.22 2.78
N SER A 20 -26.67 19.16 3.67
CA SER A 20 -26.43 19.03 5.13
C SER A 20 -25.87 17.64 5.50
N GLY A 21 -26.31 16.57 4.81
CA GLY A 21 -25.82 15.21 5.07
C GLY A 21 -24.38 14.99 4.60
N CYS A 22 -23.96 15.61 3.49
CA CYS A 22 -22.57 15.57 3.03
C CYS A 22 -21.60 16.31 3.98
N ASN A 23 -22.04 17.40 4.56
CA ASN A 23 -21.18 18.23 5.45
C ASN A 23 -20.90 17.55 6.80
N SER A 24 -21.79 16.72 7.33
CA SER A 24 -21.55 15.95 8.56
C SER A 24 -20.56 14.81 8.33
N LYS A 25 -20.72 14.04 7.25
CA LYS A 25 -19.76 12.97 6.89
C LYS A 25 -18.34 13.49 6.64
N LEU A 26 -18.20 14.64 5.99
CA LEU A 26 -16.91 15.30 5.78
C LEU A 26 -16.27 15.75 7.11
N LYS A 27 -17.06 16.23 8.07
CA LYS A 27 -16.56 16.57 9.41
C LYS A 27 -16.11 15.32 10.18
N ASP A 28 -16.90 14.24 10.14
CA ASP A 28 -16.57 12.99 10.81
C ASP A 28 -15.29 12.37 10.27
N LEU A 29 -15.11 12.36 8.93
CA LEU A 29 -13.89 11.90 8.28
C LEU A 29 -12.66 12.75 8.65
N ARG A 30 -12.80 14.06 8.74
CA ARG A 30 -11.71 14.97 9.20
C ARG A 30 -11.32 14.66 10.64
N ILE A 31 -12.29 14.51 11.53
CA ILE A 31 -12.05 14.17 12.95
C ILE A 31 -11.36 12.80 13.04
N GLN A 32 -11.81 11.81 12.29
CA GLN A 32 -11.16 10.50 12.25
C GLN A 32 -9.71 10.59 11.77
N ASN A 33 -9.46 11.34 10.68
CA ASN A 33 -8.12 11.52 10.13
C ASN A 33 -7.19 12.25 11.11
N GLU A 34 -7.68 13.30 11.77
CA GLU A 34 -6.93 14.00 12.82
C GLU A 34 -6.63 13.10 14.04
N THR A 35 -7.60 12.27 14.44
CA THR A 35 -7.43 11.33 15.54
C THR A 35 -6.38 10.27 15.19
N GLN A 36 -6.42 9.74 13.98
CA GLN A 36 -5.43 8.78 13.50
C GLN A 36 -4.03 9.39 13.39
N ARG A 37 -3.92 10.63 12.90
CA ARG A 37 -2.64 11.37 12.86
C ARG A 37 -2.06 11.60 14.26
N LYS A 38 -2.89 11.98 15.22
CA LYS A 38 -2.46 12.12 16.64
C LYS A 38 -1.95 10.79 17.18
N ARG A 39 -2.65 9.69 16.89
CA ARG A 39 -2.25 8.36 17.35
C ARG A 39 -0.95 7.88 16.70
N LEU A 40 -0.73 8.20 15.43
CA LEU A 40 0.56 7.97 14.76
C LEU A 40 1.69 8.73 15.45
N SER A 41 1.52 10.03 15.68
CA SER A 41 2.52 10.85 16.36
C SER A 41 2.82 10.35 17.78
N GLN A 42 1.81 9.83 18.50
CA GLN A 42 2.03 9.19 19.79
C GLN A 42 2.85 7.90 19.67
N LEU A 43 2.51 7.02 18.73
CA LEU A 43 3.24 5.79 18.51
C LEU A 43 4.70 6.04 18.07
N GLU A 44 4.94 7.05 17.24
CA GLU A 44 6.28 7.46 16.84
C GLU A 44 7.10 7.94 18.05
N ALA A 45 6.48 8.73 18.95
CA ALA A 45 7.14 9.17 20.17
C ALA A 45 7.42 8.00 21.14
N GLU A 46 6.49 7.06 21.28
CA GLU A 46 6.68 5.84 22.08
C GLU A 46 7.80 4.95 21.52
N LEU A 47 7.86 4.79 20.20
CA LEU A 47 8.94 4.05 19.54
C LEU A 47 10.30 4.70 19.79
N GLN A 48 10.38 6.01 19.69
CA GLN A 48 11.62 6.75 19.95
C GLN A 48 12.06 6.62 21.39
N ALA A 49 11.13 6.72 22.33
CA ALA A 49 11.40 6.52 23.77
C ALA A 49 11.85 5.08 24.05
N GLY A 50 11.19 4.08 23.46
CA GLY A 50 11.57 2.68 23.59
C GLY A 50 12.95 2.38 23.00
N ALA A 51 13.30 2.97 21.86
CA ALA A 51 14.62 2.82 21.26
C ALA A 51 15.73 3.40 22.16
N LEU A 52 15.49 4.54 22.82
CA LEU A 52 16.41 5.12 23.79
C LEU A 52 16.57 4.22 25.03
N GLN A 53 15.47 3.67 25.52
CA GLN A 53 15.50 2.74 26.64
C GLN A 53 16.26 1.45 26.32
N LEU A 54 16.07 0.92 25.11
CA LEU A 54 16.80 -0.25 24.61
C LEU A 54 18.32 0.01 24.58
N ASP A 55 18.74 1.18 24.07
CA ASP A 55 20.14 1.58 24.05
C ASP A 55 20.74 1.68 25.47
N GLN A 56 19.99 2.24 26.42
CA GLN A 56 20.41 2.30 27.82
C GLN A 56 20.56 0.90 28.44
N LEU A 57 19.60 0.00 28.20
CA LEU A 57 19.66 -1.38 28.72
C LEU A 57 20.85 -2.14 28.12
N LYS A 58 21.13 -1.96 26.83
CA LYS A 58 22.31 -2.56 26.18
C LYS A 58 23.63 -2.08 26.75
N ARG A 59 23.74 -0.80 27.11
CA ARG A 59 24.91 -0.26 27.82
C ARG A 59 25.04 -0.85 29.22
N GLN A 60 23.94 -0.91 30.00
CA GLN A 60 23.94 -1.53 31.32
C GLN A 60 24.31 -3.01 31.27
N LEU A 61 23.84 -3.72 30.24
CA LEU A 61 24.22 -5.12 30.00
C LEU A 61 25.74 -5.25 29.78
N GLY A 62 26.32 -4.40 28.93
CA GLY A 62 27.77 -4.40 28.70
C GLY A 62 28.58 -4.15 29.99
N ASP A 63 28.12 -3.19 30.81
CA ASP A 63 28.74 -2.91 32.09
C ASP A 63 28.58 -4.07 33.11
N ALA A 64 27.42 -4.73 33.12
CA ALA A 64 27.14 -5.87 33.98
C ALA A 64 27.96 -7.12 33.55
N GLU A 65 28.06 -7.38 32.25
CA GLU A 65 28.88 -8.47 31.69
C GLU A 65 30.36 -8.32 32.07
N ALA A 66 30.88 -7.07 32.10
CA ALA A 66 32.24 -6.76 32.50
C ALA A 66 32.51 -7.02 34.00
N LYS A 67 31.47 -6.96 34.85
CA LYS A 67 31.53 -7.15 36.31
C LYS A 67 31.20 -8.57 36.75
N GLY A 68 30.57 -9.37 35.90
CA GLY A 68 30.14 -10.75 36.20
C GLY A 68 29.08 -10.82 37.30
N GLY A 69 27.83 -11.04 36.98
CA GLY A 69 26.76 -11.11 38.01
C GLY A 69 25.45 -11.70 37.46
N VAL A 70 24.56 -12.06 38.39
CA VAL A 70 23.22 -12.63 38.15
C VAL A 70 22.28 -11.64 37.41
N GLU A 71 22.64 -10.38 37.36
CA GLU A 71 21.89 -9.30 36.73
C GLU A 71 21.86 -9.37 35.20
N VAL A 72 22.84 -10.06 34.59
CA VAL A 72 23.00 -10.23 33.14
C VAL A 72 21.78 -10.90 32.49
N ASP A 73 21.29 -12.00 33.09
CA ASP A 73 20.16 -12.74 32.55
C ASP A 73 18.85 -11.92 32.61
N THR A 74 18.67 -11.15 33.67
CA THR A 74 17.50 -10.25 33.83
C THR A 74 17.53 -9.14 32.76
N LEU A 75 18.69 -8.53 32.54
CA LEU A 75 18.86 -7.49 31.51
C LEU A 75 18.64 -8.05 30.08
N LYS A 76 19.12 -9.26 29.79
CA LYS A 76 18.88 -9.95 28.53
C LYS A 76 17.39 -10.19 28.29
N GLN A 77 16.65 -10.66 29.29
CA GLN A 77 15.20 -10.86 29.20
C GLN A 77 14.47 -9.53 28.96
N GLN A 78 14.84 -8.45 29.64
CA GLN A 78 14.24 -7.13 29.43
C GLN A 78 14.52 -6.59 28.02
N ILE A 79 15.74 -6.75 27.51
CA ILE A 79 16.12 -6.36 26.16
C ILE A 79 15.27 -7.10 25.15
N THR A 80 15.18 -8.45 25.26
CA THR A 80 14.37 -9.27 24.33
C THR A 80 12.91 -8.87 24.33
N ALA A 81 12.31 -8.68 25.51
CA ALA A 81 10.92 -8.25 25.65
C ALA A 81 10.68 -6.87 25.00
N LEU A 82 11.61 -5.93 25.19
CA LEU A 82 11.51 -4.60 24.61
C LEU A 82 11.70 -4.61 23.09
N GLU A 83 12.60 -5.43 22.57
CA GLU A 83 12.80 -5.62 21.13
C GLU A 83 11.53 -6.18 20.45
N GLU A 84 10.86 -7.16 21.08
CA GLU A 84 9.58 -7.70 20.59
C GLU A 84 8.46 -6.66 20.61
N ASP A 85 8.36 -5.84 21.68
CA ASP A 85 7.36 -4.78 21.76
C ASP A 85 7.60 -3.70 20.70
N LEU A 86 8.84 -3.28 20.51
CA LEU A 86 9.24 -2.34 19.46
C LEU A 86 8.92 -2.88 18.06
N ALA A 87 9.17 -4.17 17.80
CA ALA A 87 8.82 -4.80 16.53
C ALA A 87 7.30 -4.75 16.26
N LYS A 88 6.49 -5.10 17.24
CA LYS A 88 5.01 -5.03 17.14
C LYS A 88 4.50 -3.61 16.92
N LYS A 89 5.08 -2.63 17.63
CA LYS A 89 4.71 -1.21 17.45
C LYS A 89 5.10 -0.69 16.07
N ASN A 90 6.26 -1.08 15.54
CA ASN A 90 6.67 -0.72 14.19
C ASN A 90 5.73 -1.30 13.12
N GLU A 91 5.30 -2.55 13.27
CA GLU A 91 4.32 -3.17 12.37
C GLU A 91 2.97 -2.43 12.44
N LEU A 92 2.49 -2.12 13.64
CA LEU A 92 1.26 -1.35 13.82
C LEU A 92 1.37 0.04 13.20
N LEU A 93 2.48 0.74 13.40
CA LEU A 93 2.73 2.05 12.83
C LEU A 93 2.72 1.99 11.30
N ALA A 94 3.41 1.02 10.69
CA ALA A 94 3.41 0.81 9.25
C ALA A 94 1.99 0.57 8.71
N SER A 95 1.19 -0.27 9.39
CA SER A 95 -0.20 -0.54 9.00
C SER A 95 -1.10 0.69 9.10
N MET A 96 -0.92 1.52 10.13
CA MET A 96 -1.67 2.77 10.31
C MET A 96 -1.27 3.83 9.29
N GLN A 97 0.02 3.98 9.00
CA GLN A 97 0.49 4.89 7.95
C GLN A 97 -0.06 4.49 6.59
N GLN A 98 -0.08 3.20 6.28
CA GLN A 98 -0.65 2.68 5.05
C GLN A 98 -2.14 3.01 4.93
N LYS A 99 -2.93 2.80 5.99
CA LYS A 99 -4.36 3.18 6.03
C LYS A 99 -4.60 4.68 5.84
N LEU A 100 -3.73 5.53 6.37
CA LEU A 100 -3.84 6.99 6.18
C LEU A 100 -3.45 7.45 4.78
N LEU A 101 -2.45 6.80 4.17
CA LEU A 101 -1.96 7.16 2.84
C LEU A 101 -2.90 6.70 1.73
N TYR A 102 -3.58 5.57 1.91
CA TYR A 102 -4.35 4.91 0.85
C TYR A 102 -5.86 4.87 1.11
N GLY A 103 -6.33 5.52 2.18
CA GLY A 103 -7.76 5.72 2.45
C GLY A 103 -8.42 4.61 3.26
N THR A 104 -9.71 4.79 3.52
CA THR A 104 -10.59 3.86 4.22
C THR A 104 -10.89 2.63 3.36
N ALA A 105 -11.35 1.54 3.98
CA ALA A 105 -11.76 0.31 3.29
C ALA A 105 -12.67 0.61 2.08
N LEU A 106 -12.43 -0.13 1.00
CA LEU A 106 -13.24 -0.03 -0.23
C LEU A 106 -14.71 -0.37 0.06
N PRO A 107 -15.68 0.14 -0.74
CA PRO A 107 -17.05 -0.31 -0.68
C PRO A 107 -17.18 -1.83 -0.79
N VAL A 108 -18.14 -2.40 -0.09
CA VAL A 108 -18.32 -3.87 -0.03
C VAL A 108 -18.44 -4.48 -1.43
N GLU A 109 -19.21 -3.83 -2.32
CA GLU A 109 -19.38 -4.31 -3.69
C GLU A 109 -18.06 -4.36 -4.45
N LEU A 110 -17.27 -3.28 -4.37
CA LEU A 110 -15.96 -3.21 -5.06
C LEU A 110 -14.98 -4.22 -4.45
N SER A 111 -14.95 -4.35 -3.11
CA SER A 111 -14.11 -5.32 -2.41
C SER A 111 -14.45 -6.75 -2.83
N THR A 112 -15.75 -7.10 -2.91
CA THR A 112 -16.20 -8.43 -3.35
C THR A 112 -15.80 -8.72 -4.80
N MET A 113 -15.94 -7.74 -5.71
CA MET A 113 -15.50 -7.90 -7.11
C MET A 113 -13.99 -8.15 -7.21
N LEU A 114 -13.18 -7.46 -6.38
CA LEU A 114 -11.73 -7.64 -6.33
C LEU A 114 -11.31 -8.96 -5.68
N GLU A 115 -12.04 -9.42 -4.66
CA GLU A 115 -11.84 -10.74 -4.06
C GLU A 115 -12.11 -11.87 -5.06
N ASP A 116 -13.22 -11.80 -5.79
CA ASP A 116 -13.57 -12.81 -6.80
C ASP A 116 -12.61 -12.77 -7.99
N PHE A 117 -12.14 -11.59 -8.38
CA PHE A 117 -11.06 -11.43 -9.34
C PHE A 117 -9.77 -12.11 -8.86
N ALA A 118 -9.35 -11.88 -7.61
CA ALA A 118 -8.14 -12.50 -7.06
C ALA A 118 -8.28 -14.01 -6.93
N LYS A 119 -9.47 -14.54 -6.58
CA LYS A 119 -9.74 -15.99 -6.58
C LYS A 119 -9.62 -16.59 -7.97
N THR A 120 -10.14 -15.90 -9.00
CA THR A 120 -10.10 -16.36 -10.39
C THR A 120 -8.68 -16.35 -10.98
N HIS A 121 -7.82 -15.44 -10.50
CA HIS A 121 -6.45 -15.26 -10.96
C HIS A 121 -5.41 -15.52 -9.84
N SER A 122 -5.68 -16.46 -8.94
CA SER A 122 -4.91 -16.69 -7.71
C SER A 122 -3.45 -17.12 -7.93
N ASP A 123 -3.11 -17.59 -9.11
CA ASP A 123 -1.73 -17.86 -9.54
C ASP A 123 -0.89 -16.58 -9.65
N ILE A 124 -1.47 -15.47 -10.15
CA ILE A 124 -0.77 -14.22 -10.47
C ILE A 124 -1.14 -13.05 -9.57
N VAL A 125 -2.33 -13.08 -8.91
CA VAL A 125 -2.91 -11.95 -8.17
C VAL A 125 -3.22 -12.34 -6.73
N GLU A 126 -2.96 -11.41 -5.83
CA GLU A 126 -3.43 -11.43 -4.44
C GLU A 126 -4.17 -10.10 -4.16
N PHE A 127 -5.26 -10.16 -3.40
CA PHE A 127 -5.99 -8.96 -2.96
C PHE A 127 -6.05 -8.90 -1.44
N ASP A 128 -5.70 -7.75 -0.91
CA ASP A 128 -5.80 -7.45 0.51
C ASP A 128 -6.98 -6.50 0.76
N ALA A 129 -8.10 -7.06 1.18
CA ALA A 129 -9.32 -6.31 1.45
C ALA A 129 -9.17 -5.27 2.57
N SER A 130 -8.23 -5.47 3.49
CA SER A 130 -8.00 -4.55 4.61
C SER A 130 -7.33 -3.24 4.17
N THR A 131 -6.54 -3.30 3.10
CA THR A 131 -5.76 -2.18 2.56
C THR A 131 -6.26 -1.70 1.19
N GLY A 132 -7.14 -2.47 0.52
CA GLY A 132 -7.60 -2.17 -0.83
C GLY A 132 -6.52 -2.34 -1.90
N ILE A 133 -5.52 -3.19 -1.65
CA ILE A 133 -4.36 -3.37 -2.54
C ILE A 133 -4.49 -4.65 -3.33
N VAL A 134 -4.39 -4.55 -4.66
CA VAL A 134 -4.23 -5.68 -5.57
C VAL A 134 -2.75 -5.86 -5.89
N LYS A 135 -2.18 -7.02 -5.55
CA LYS A 135 -0.76 -7.35 -5.75
C LYS A 135 -0.61 -8.33 -6.90
N PHE A 136 0.20 -7.98 -7.88
CA PHE A 136 0.59 -8.86 -8.98
C PHE A 136 2.00 -9.39 -8.76
N LYS A 137 2.19 -10.70 -8.87
CA LYS A 137 3.51 -11.34 -8.87
C LYS A 137 4.25 -10.99 -10.15
N SER A 138 5.38 -10.25 -10.05
CA SER A 138 6.09 -9.70 -11.20
C SER A 138 6.61 -10.78 -12.15
N ASP A 139 7.00 -11.94 -11.63
CA ASP A 139 7.57 -13.03 -12.43
C ASP A 139 6.54 -13.68 -13.38
N LEU A 140 5.25 -13.47 -13.13
CA LEU A 140 4.15 -13.93 -13.96
C LEU A 140 3.52 -12.77 -14.77
N LEU A 141 3.69 -11.54 -14.30
CA LEU A 141 3.17 -10.35 -14.95
C LEU A 141 4.05 -9.85 -16.09
N PHE A 142 5.38 -10.06 -16.00
CA PHE A 142 6.35 -9.58 -16.98
C PHE A 142 7.24 -10.70 -17.52
N ASP A 143 7.71 -10.54 -18.74
CA ASP A 143 8.75 -11.38 -19.27
C ASP A 143 10.07 -11.21 -18.49
N LYS A 144 10.87 -12.28 -18.40
CA LYS A 144 12.07 -12.30 -17.56
C LYS A 144 13.08 -11.21 -17.97
N GLY A 145 13.39 -10.33 -17.02
CA GLY A 145 14.31 -9.21 -17.24
C GLY A 145 13.76 -8.09 -18.09
N SER A 146 12.44 -8.04 -18.28
CA SER A 146 11.73 -7.04 -19.08
C SER A 146 10.72 -6.26 -18.24
N ALA A 147 10.26 -5.15 -18.76
CA ALA A 147 9.09 -4.43 -18.29
C ALA A 147 7.85 -4.65 -19.17
N ASN A 148 7.94 -5.46 -20.24
CA ASN A 148 6.79 -5.76 -21.07
C ASN A 148 5.84 -6.73 -20.35
N VAL A 149 4.54 -6.39 -20.31
CA VAL A 149 3.53 -7.26 -19.73
C VAL A 149 3.41 -8.52 -20.58
N ALA A 150 3.56 -9.69 -19.95
CA ALA A 150 3.48 -10.97 -20.62
C ALA A 150 2.09 -11.18 -21.24
N ALA A 151 2.03 -11.74 -22.44
CA ALA A 151 0.78 -11.96 -23.14
C ALA A 151 -0.25 -12.77 -22.31
N THR A 152 0.24 -13.71 -21.49
CA THR A 152 -0.58 -14.50 -20.55
C THR A 152 -1.19 -13.67 -19.42
N ALA A 153 -0.57 -12.57 -19.04
CA ALA A 153 -1.02 -11.70 -17.94
C ALA A 153 -1.94 -10.56 -18.41
N VAL A 154 -1.91 -10.22 -19.70
CA VAL A 154 -2.77 -9.14 -20.27
C VAL A 154 -4.24 -9.39 -19.96
N GLY A 155 -4.70 -10.64 -20.00
CA GLY A 155 -6.08 -11.02 -19.67
C GLY A 155 -6.47 -10.65 -18.24
N ALA A 156 -5.60 -10.92 -17.26
CA ALA A 156 -5.83 -10.56 -15.87
C ALA A 156 -5.89 -9.04 -15.67
N VAL A 157 -4.94 -8.29 -16.26
CA VAL A 157 -4.95 -6.82 -16.19
C VAL A 157 -6.22 -6.26 -16.82
N LYS A 158 -6.66 -6.81 -17.97
CA LYS A 158 -7.91 -6.41 -18.63
C LYS A 158 -9.16 -6.69 -17.76
N SER A 159 -9.20 -7.83 -17.07
CA SER A 159 -10.30 -8.15 -16.14
C SER A 159 -10.35 -7.16 -14.99
N LEU A 160 -9.19 -6.78 -14.43
CA LEU A 160 -9.10 -5.73 -13.42
C LEU A 160 -9.59 -4.38 -13.95
N CYS A 161 -9.27 -4.02 -15.20
CA CYS A 161 -9.77 -2.78 -15.84
C CYS A 161 -11.31 -2.76 -15.90
N GLY A 162 -11.95 -3.90 -16.13
CA GLY A 162 -13.42 -4.01 -16.10
C GLY A 162 -13.99 -3.62 -14.72
N ILE A 163 -13.35 -4.06 -13.64
CA ILE A 163 -13.74 -3.71 -12.26
C ILE A 163 -13.49 -2.23 -11.98
N ILE A 164 -12.32 -1.70 -12.34
CA ILE A 164 -11.95 -0.29 -12.16
C ILE A 164 -12.87 0.65 -12.95
N ASN A 165 -13.41 0.18 -14.07
CA ASN A 165 -14.34 0.93 -14.91
C ASN A 165 -15.83 0.72 -14.53
N SER A 166 -16.14 -0.09 -13.50
CA SER A 166 -17.50 -0.21 -12.97
C SER A 166 -17.97 1.12 -12.34
N GLU A 167 -19.27 1.24 -12.05
CA GLU A 167 -19.81 2.44 -11.41
C GLU A 167 -19.16 2.73 -10.05
N GLU A 168 -18.86 1.68 -9.28
CA GLU A 168 -18.19 1.82 -8.00
C GLU A 168 -16.68 2.09 -8.17
N GLY A 169 -16.01 1.39 -9.10
CA GLY A 169 -14.59 1.55 -9.36
C GLY A 169 -14.21 2.93 -9.91
N LYS A 170 -15.08 3.57 -10.69
CA LYS A 170 -14.85 4.91 -11.28
C LYS A 170 -14.69 6.02 -10.24
N LYS A 171 -15.12 5.81 -9.00
CA LYS A 171 -15.03 6.79 -7.90
C LYS A 171 -13.64 6.85 -7.25
N PHE A 172 -12.71 6.02 -7.70
CA PHE A 172 -11.39 5.85 -7.10
C PHE A 172 -10.27 6.15 -8.09
N ASP A 173 -9.18 6.71 -7.57
CA ASP A 173 -7.92 6.83 -8.28
C ASP A 173 -7.09 5.56 -8.15
N ILE A 174 -6.18 5.34 -9.07
CA ILE A 174 -5.35 4.14 -9.17
C ILE A 174 -3.88 4.55 -9.07
N ILE A 175 -3.15 3.95 -8.13
CA ILE A 175 -1.71 4.11 -8.03
C ILE A 175 -1.05 2.78 -8.33
N ILE A 176 -0.22 2.73 -9.36
CA ILE A 176 0.53 1.54 -9.75
C ILE A 176 1.93 1.66 -9.17
N ALA A 177 2.28 0.78 -8.23
CA ALA A 177 3.57 0.81 -7.55
C ALA A 177 4.43 -0.39 -7.97
N GLY A 178 5.58 -0.11 -8.59
CA GLY A 178 6.54 -1.14 -8.99
C GLY A 178 7.60 -1.39 -7.92
N HIS A 179 7.92 -2.67 -7.70
CA HIS A 179 8.94 -3.14 -6.76
C HIS A 179 9.84 -4.18 -7.40
N THR A 180 11.09 -4.23 -6.97
CA THR A 180 12.06 -5.26 -7.32
C THR A 180 12.61 -5.90 -6.04
N ASP A 181 13.35 -7.01 -6.20
CA ASP A 181 14.28 -7.46 -5.18
C ASP A 181 15.62 -6.70 -5.29
N ASP A 182 16.61 -7.13 -4.49
CA ASP A 182 17.95 -6.51 -4.43
C ASP A 182 18.94 -7.08 -5.44
N ILE A 183 18.50 -7.97 -6.37
CA ILE A 183 19.38 -8.51 -7.40
C ILE A 183 19.82 -7.37 -8.34
N PRO A 184 21.14 -7.10 -8.48
CA PRO A 184 21.61 -6.08 -9.40
C PRO A 184 21.33 -6.44 -10.85
N ILE A 185 20.97 -5.45 -11.66
CA ILE A 185 20.78 -5.64 -13.11
C ILE A 185 22.14 -5.80 -13.78
N ARG A 186 22.48 -7.02 -14.22
CA ARG A 186 23.77 -7.36 -14.82
C ARG A 186 23.72 -7.62 -16.30
N LYS A 187 22.58 -8.09 -16.82
CA LYS A 187 22.39 -8.40 -18.25
C LYS A 187 22.47 -7.11 -19.07
N ALA A 188 23.33 -7.06 -20.08
CA ALA A 188 23.64 -5.85 -20.83
C ALA A 188 22.40 -5.22 -21.47
N ASP A 189 21.56 -6.02 -22.13
CA ASP A 189 20.32 -5.55 -22.78
C ASP A 189 19.35 -4.93 -21.74
N THR A 190 19.11 -5.66 -20.63
CA THR A 190 18.25 -5.17 -19.54
C THR A 190 18.83 -3.88 -18.93
N LYS A 191 20.15 -3.80 -18.75
CA LYS A 191 20.81 -2.64 -18.17
C LYS A 191 20.78 -1.42 -19.10
N ALA A 192 20.79 -1.64 -20.40
CA ALA A 192 20.65 -0.55 -21.39
C ALA A 192 19.27 0.11 -21.31
N GLU A 193 18.20 -0.68 -21.13
CA GLU A 193 16.82 -0.19 -21.00
C GLU A 193 16.50 0.25 -19.56
N HIS A 194 17.02 -0.47 -18.57
CA HIS A 194 16.73 -0.29 -17.15
C HIS A 194 18.03 -0.24 -16.35
N PRO A 195 18.74 0.91 -16.27
CA PRO A 195 20.05 1.01 -15.64
C PRO A 195 20.10 0.58 -14.18
N THR A 196 19.00 0.73 -13.43
CA THR A 196 18.89 0.38 -12.01
C THR A 196 17.52 -0.22 -11.70
N ASN A 197 17.39 -0.83 -10.52
CA ASN A 197 16.11 -1.33 -10.00
C ASN A 197 15.03 -0.23 -9.89
N TRP A 198 15.41 1.04 -9.72
CA TRP A 198 14.51 2.18 -9.82
C TRP A 198 13.88 2.29 -11.21
N HIS A 199 14.69 2.25 -12.28
CA HIS A 199 14.20 2.32 -13.65
C HIS A 199 13.33 1.12 -13.98
N LEU A 200 13.76 -0.09 -13.61
CA LEU A 200 12.99 -1.31 -13.89
C LEU A 200 11.61 -1.26 -13.22
N SER A 201 11.55 -0.86 -11.94
CA SER A 201 10.28 -0.74 -11.22
C SER A 201 9.36 0.33 -11.81
N ALA A 202 9.92 1.48 -12.24
CA ALA A 202 9.18 2.54 -12.90
C ALA A 202 8.61 2.08 -14.25
N HIS A 203 9.44 1.49 -15.11
CA HIS A 203 9.04 1.04 -16.42
C HIS A 203 7.97 -0.08 -16.35
N ARG A 204 8.07 -0.98 -15.37
CA ARG A 204 7.04 -1.98 -15.10
C ARG A 204 5.70 -1.36 -14.74
N GLY A 205 5.70 -0.35 -13.86
CA GLY A 205 4.49 0.41 -13.54
C GLY A 205 3.90 1.11 -14.76
N ILE A 206 4.74 1.74 -15.58
CA ILE A 206 4.30 2.41 -16.82
C ILE A 206 3.71 1.40 -17.82
N SER A 207 4.29 0.21 -17.94
CA SER A 207 3.75 -0.81 -18.87
C SER A 207 2.37 -1.30 -18.43
N VAL A 208 2.13 -1.46 -17.12
CA VAL A 208 0.79 -1.77 -16.60
C VAL A 208 -0.17 -0.59 -16.86
N LEU A 209 0.26 0.66 -16.62
CA LEU A 209 -0.52 1.86 -16.94
C LEU A 209 -0.94 1.87 -18.42
N ASN A 210 -0.02 1.56 -19.34
CA ASN A 210 -0.31 1.53 -20.77
C ASN A 210 -1.37 0.47 -21.12
N VAL A 211 -1.31 -0.72 -20.48
CA VAL A 211 -2.36 -1.74 -20.65
C VAL A 211 -3.69 -1.24 -20.10
N MET A 212 -3.69 -0.58 -18.95
CA MET A 212 -4.93 -0.07 -18.31
C MET A 212 -5.58 1.03 -19.17
N THR A 213 -4.79 1.99 -19.66
CA THR A 213 -5.32 3.07 -20.51
C THR A 213 -5.79 2.57 -21.87
N ALA A 214 -5.12 1.58 -22.45
CA ALA A 214 -5.59 0.89 -23.65
C ALA A 214 -6.92 0.13 -23.44
N ASN A 215 -7.25 -0.23 -22.18
CA ASN A 215 -8.52 -0.82 -21.78
C ASN A 215 -9.46 0.20 -21.10
N GLN A 216 -9.41 1.46 -21.54
CA GLN A 216 -10.36 2.54 -21.21
C GLN A 216 -10.35 3.02 -19.74
N VAL A 217 -9.30 2.73 -18.97
CA VAL A 217 -9.11 3.40 -17.68
C VAL A 217 -8.66 4.83 -17.94
N ASP A 218 -9.36 5.81 -17.35
CA ASP A 218 -9.04 7.23 -17.55
C ASP A 218 -7.64 7.55 -17.00
N SER A 219 -6.78 8.07 -17.88
CA SER A 219 -5.40 8.43 -17.53
C SER A 219 -5.30 9.48 -16.43
N LYS A 220 -6.35 10.29 -16.21
CA LYS A 220 -6.38 11.28 -15.12
C LYS A 220 -6.47 10.64 -13.74
N ARG A 221 -6.96 9.41 -13.67
CA ARG A 221 -7.14 8.63 -12.44
C ARG A 221 -5.97 7.70 -12.14
N VAL A 222 -4.97 7.62 -13.02
CA VAL A 222 -3.88 6.66 -12.87
C VAL A 222 -2.56 7.37 -12.66
N SER A 223 -1.82 6.94 -11.64
CA SER A 223 -0.45 7.39 -11.39
C SER A 223 0.50 6.21 -11.20
N VAL A 224 1.80 6.45 -11.39
CA VAL A 224 2.84 5.43 -11.20
C VAL A 224 3.79 5.86 -10.09
N ARG A 225 4.10 4.92 -9.19
CA ARG A 225 5.16 5.02 -8.18
C ARG A 225 6.19 3.93 -8.42
N ALA A 226 7.45 4.24 -8.16
CA ALA A 226 8.54 3.27 -8.27
C ALA A 226 9.28 3.23 -6.93
N PHE A 227 9.56 2.03 -6.43
CA PHE A 227 10.27 1.87 -5.15
C PHE A 227 11.58 1.10 -5.31
N GLY A 228 11.85 0.52 -6.48
CA GLY A 228 13.03 -0.32 -6.66
C GLY A 228 13.05 -1.45 -5.64
N GLU A 229 14.20 -1.68 -5.03
CA GLU A 229 14.48 -2.70 -4.02
C GLU A 229 14.21 -2.24 -2.57
N TYR A 230 13.85 -0.96 -2.37
CA TYR A 230 13.87 -0.31 -1.05
C TYR A 230 12.59 -0.48 -0.22
N ARG A 231 11.62 -1.26 -0.72
CA ARG A 231 10.39 -1.62 0.01
C ARG A 231 10.14 -3.13 -0.05
N PRO A 232 11.02 -3.96 0.52
CA PRO A 232 10.81 -5.40 0.57
C PRO A 232 9.65 -5.73 1.53
N ILE A 233 8.84 -6.74 1.18
CA ILE A 233 7.81 -7.31 2.07
C ILE A 233 8.34 -8.50 2.86
N GLU A 234 9.43 -9.11 2.37
CA GLU A 234 10.17 -10.18 3.06
C GLU A 234 11.67 -9.94 2.90
N PRO A 235 12.49 -10.43 3.82
CA PRO A 235 13.94 -10.33 3.68
C PRO A 235 14.43 -10.93 2.36
N ASN A 236 15.35 -10.26 1.70
CA ASN A 236 16.07 -10.82 0.56
C ASN A 236 17.11 -11.84 1.04
N ALA A 237 17.44 -12.81 0.19
CA ALA A 237 18.50 -13.74 0.47
C ALA A 237 19.87 -13.02 0.57
N ALA A 238 20.78 -13.56 1.36
CA ALA A 238 22.10 -12.97 1.59
C ALA A 238 22.87 -12.73 0.27
N ASN A 239 23.76 -11.76 0.26
CA ASN A 239 24.62 -11.40 -0.87
C ASN A 239 23.85 -10.99 -2.13
N ASN A 240 22.77 -10.20 -1.99
CA ASN A 240 21.88 -9.79 -3.07
C ASN A 240 21.29 -11.00 -3.81
N GLY A 241 20.87 -12.00 -3.06
CA GLY A 241 20.28 -13.23 -3.61
C GLY A 241 18.83 -13.09 -4.03
N GLY A 242 18.22 -11.94 -3.72
CA GLY A 242 16.84 -11.63 -4.06
C GLY A 242 15.77 -12.37 -3.26
N ASN A 243 14.54 -12.00 -3.50
CA ASN A 243 13.36 -12.73 -3.04
C ASN A 243 12.22 -12.53 -4.07
N PRO A 244 11.67 -13.61 -4.65
CA PRO A 244 10.58 -13.52 -5.62
C PRO A 244 9.37 -12.71 -5.14
N LYS A 245 9.05 -12.75 -3.84
CA LYS A 245 7.92 -12.02 -3.26
C LYS A 245 8.12 -10.52 -3.29
N ASN A 246 9.38 -10.04 -3.28
CA ASN A 246 9.69 -8.62 -3.39
C ASN A 246 9.53 -8.11 -4.83
N ARG A 247 9.62 -8.99 -5.84
CA ARG A 247 9.35 -8.65 -7.25
C ARG A 247 7.84 -8.65 -7.47
N ARG A 248 7.20 -7.49 -7.38
CA ARG A 248 5.75 -7.34 -7.48
C ARG A 248 5.35 -5.97 -8.03
N VAL A 249 4.12 -5.91 -8.50
CA VAL A 249 3.42 -4.64 -8.75
C VAL A 249 2.20 -4.59 -7.85
N GLU A 250 2.08 -3.52 -7.11
CA GLU A 250 0.93 -3.24 -6.25
C GLU A 250 0.05 -2.19 -6.92
N ILE A 251 -1.24 -2.44 -6.98
CA ILE A 251 -2.24 -1.50 -7.48
C ILE A 251 -3.09 -1.07 -6.30
N TYR A 252 -2.93 0.19 -5.91
CA TYR A 252 -3.68 0.82 -4.84
C TYR A 252 -4.93 1.46 -5.45
N ILE A 253 -6.07 1.17 -4.87
CA ILE A 253 -7.35 1.78 -5.21
C ILE A 253 -7.64 2.78 -4.09
N VAL A 254 -7.54 4.07 -4.40
CA VAL A 254 -7.57 5.15 -3.42
C VAL A 254 -8.67 6.15 -3.75
N HIS A 255 -9.17 6.88 -2.75
CA HIS A 255 -10.12 7.95 -3.01
C HIS A 255 -9.52 9.04 -3.88
N GLU A 256 -10.35 9.68 -4.72
CA GLU A 256 -9.97 10.78 -5.60
C GLU A 256 -9.23 11.87 -4.81
N GLY A 257 -8.02 12.25 -5.28
CA GLY A 257 -7.20 13.28 -4.67
C GLY A 257 -6.34 12.83 -3.49
N ALA A 258 -6.06 11.53 -3.35
CA ALA A 258 -5.20 10.97 -2.30
C ALA A 258 -3.68 11.06 -2.65
#